data_a4132a7dd4bd4cfeb08d00fd6ba288dc
#
_entry.id   a4132a7dd4bd4cfeb08d00fd6ba288dc
#
_cell.length_a   1.000
_cell.length_b   1.000
_cell.length_c   1.000
_cell.angle_alpha   90.00
_cell.angle_beta   90.00
_cell.angle_gamma   90.00
#
_symmetry.space_group_name_H-M   'P 1'
#
loop_
_entity.id
_entity.type
_entity.pdbx_description
1 polymer ?
#
loop_
_entity_poly.entity_id
_entity_poly.type
_entity_poly.pdbx_seq_one_letter_code
_entity_poly.pdbx_strand_id
1 'polypeptide(L)'
;MLRSLVGSEMCIRDRSMGNPHAVLRVDDVDGAPVHALGAKLEHHPRFPQRVNVGFLQVVDRQRGRLRVWERGAGETQACGTGACAAAVAAIRQGWMDSPVQLELPGGKLHIEWAGPGQPVMMTGPAVRVYEGQVRL
;
A
#
# COMPACT_ATOMS: atom_id res chain seq x y z
N MET A 1 19.56 -2.78 -2.43
CA MET A 1 18.64 -2.84 -1.27
C MET A 1 17.49 -1.88 -1.47
N LEU A 2 16.31 -2.34 -1.17
CA LEU A 2 15.14 -1.46 -1.25
C LEU A 2 15.32 -0.22 -0.41
N ARG A 3 15.93 -0.39 0.74
CA ARG A 3 16.11 0.69 1.70
C ARG A 3 16.85 1.90 1.14
N SER A 4 17.67 1.71 0.14
CA SER A 4 18.45 2.80 -0.44
C SER A 4 17.75 3.49 -1.61
N LEU A 5 16.58 3.02 -2.03
CA LEU A 5 15.92 3.55 -3.21
C LEU A 5 15.16 4.83 -2.94
N VAL A 6 14.50 4.88 -1.81
CA VAL A 6 13.81 6.08 -1.33
C VAL A 6 13.98 6.11 0.17
N GLY A 7 14.22 7.19 0.77
CA GLY A 7 14.58 7.31 2.16
C GLY A 7 13.89 6.36 3.12
N SER A 8 12.69 5.93 2.84
CA SER A 8 11.93 5.10 3.76
C SER A 8 11.06 4.14 2.97
N GLU A 9 11.26 2.86 3.18
CA GLU A 9 10.43 1.84 2.55
C GLU A 9 10.23 0.68 3.50
N MET A 10 9.23 -0.14 3.19
CA MET A 10 8.96 -1.34 3.93
C MET A 10 8.50 -2.42 2.98
N CYS A 11 9.02 -3.61 3.15
CA CYS A 11 8.58 -4.78 2.41
C CYS A 11 7.73 -5.63 3.33
N ILE A 12 6.49 -5.84 2.98
CA ILE A 12 5.58 -6.70 3.71
C ILE A 12 5.46 -8.00 2.96
N ARG A 13 5.78 -9.07 3.65
CA ARG A 13 5.50 -10.39 3.15
C ARG A 13 4.35 -10.94 3.94
N ASP A 14 3.23 -11.01 3.31
CA ASP A 14 2.05 -11.47 3.98
C ASP A 14 1.49 -12.69 3.26
N ARG A 15 1.58 -13.80 3.92
CA ARG A 15 1.16 -15.07 3.37
C ARG A 15 -0.32 -15.10 3.12
N SER A 16 -1.09 -14.43 3.95
CA SER A 16 -2.54 -14.46 3.82
C SER A 16 -3.03 -13.63 2.65
N MET A 17 -2.23 -12.71 2.14
CA MET A 17 -2.58 -11.94 0.95
C MET A 17 -2.08 -12.59 -0.32
N GLY A 18 -1.24 -13.59 -0.22
CA GLY A 18 -0.74 -14.32 -1.36
C GLY A 18 0.29 -13.60 -2.22
N ASN A 19 0.53 -12.33 -1.96
CA ASN A 19 1.45 -11.50 -2.74
C ASN A 19 2.35 -10.70 -1.83
N PRO A 20 3.63 -10.56 -2.17
CA PRO A 20 4.46 -9.60 -1.44
C PRO A 20 4.11 -8.18 -1.84
N HIS A 21 4.25 -7.27 -0.89
CA HIS A 21 4.01 -5.86 -1.09
C HIS A 21 5.21 -5.07 -0.61
N ALA A 22 5.68 -4.14 -1.43
CA ALA A 22 6.68 -3.17 -1.03
C ALA A 22 5.97 -1.83 -0.91
N VAL A 23 6.12 -1.17 0.24
CA VAL A 23 5.49 0.11 0.48
C VAL A 23 6.58 1.15 0.65
N LEU A 24 6.58 2.16 -0.21
CA LEU A 24 7.57 3.21 -0.22
C LEU A 24 6.91 4.52 0.22
N ARG A 25 7.46 5.14 1.25
CA ARG A 25 6.97 6.44 1.67
C ARG A 25 7.61 7.52 0.80
N VAL A 26 6.78 8.38 0.22
CA VAL A 26 7.23 9.45 -0.66
C VAL A 26 6.68 10.78 -0.16
N ASP A 27 7.35 11.88 -0.51
CA ASP A 27 6.91 13.20 -0.10
C ASP A 27 5.71 13.68 -0.90
N ASP A 28 5.69 13.34 -2.19
CA ASP A 28 4.62 13.74 -3.09
C ASP A 28 4.30 12.59 -4.04
N VAL A 29 3.14 12.00 -3.84
CA VAL A 29 2.75 10.83 -4.62
C VAL A 29 2.50 11.18 -6.09
N ASP A 30 2.11 12.42 -6.38
CA ASP A 30 1.87 12.83 -7.76
C ASP A 30 3.17 12.93 -8.55
N GLY A 31 4.26 13.27 -7.89
CA GLY A 31 5.58 13.35 -8.50
C GLY A 31 6.38 12.06 -8.38
N ALA A 32 5.85 11.04 -7.75
CA ALA A 32 6.58 9.80 -7.55
C ALA A 32 6.78 9.06 -8.87
N PRO A 33 7.97 8.45 -9.08
CA PRO A 33 8.27 7.74 -10.32
C PRO A 33 7.64 6.34 -10.32
N VAL A 34 6.31 6.30 -10.28
CA VAL A 34 5.57 5.05 -10.09
C VAL A 34 5.85 4.06 -11.20
N HIS A 35 5.79 4.50 -12.45
CA HIS A 35 5.98 3.60 -13.59
C HIS A 35 7.42 3.09 -13.69
N ALA A 36 8.38 3.99 -13.57
CA ALA A 36 9.78 3.60 -13.68
C ALA A 36 10.24 2.73 -12.52
N LEU A 37 9.95 3.17 -11.31
CA LEU A 37 10.41 2.47 -10.12
C LEU A 37 9.56 1.24 -9.83
N GLY A 38 8.27 1.32 -10.11
CA GLY A 38 7.37 0.17 -9.92
C GLY A 38 7.78 -1.01 -10.78
N ALA A 39 8.02 -0.77 -12.06
CA ALA A 39 8.46 -1.82 -12.96
C ALA A 39 9.81 -2.40 -12.53
N LYS A 40 10.73 -1.54 -12.12
CA LYS A 40 12.05 -1.97 -11.69
C LYS A 40 11.97 -2.85 -10.43
N LEU A 41 11.16 -2.46 -9.47
CA LEU A 41 11.00 -3.23 -8.24
C LEU A 41 10.23 -4.51 -8.46
N GLU A 42 9.25 -4.51 -9.35
CA GLU A 42 8.48 -5.71 -9.66
C GLU A 42 9.39 -6.85 -10.10
N HIS A 43 10.42 -6.52 -10.87
CA HIS A 43 11.34 -7.52 -11.43
C HIS A 43 12.64 -7.64 -10.63
N HIS A 44 12.69 -7.03 -9.45
CA HIS A 44 13.90 -7.07 -8.64
C HIS A 44 14.14 -8.51 -8.12
N PRO A 45 15.41 -8.96 -8.09
CA PRO A 45 15.73 -10.32 -7.62
C PRO A 45 15.24 -10.65 -6.20
N ARG A 46 15.04 -9.64 -5.35
CA ARG A 46 14.49 -9.87 -4.03
C ARG A 46 13.06 -10.40 -4.05
N PHE A 47 12.37 -10.23 -5.17
CA PHE A 47 10.99 -10.65 -5.32
C PHE A 47 10.87 -11.62 -6.49
N PRO A 48 11.33 -12.87 -6.32
CA PRO A 48 11.32 -13.82 -7.44
C PRO A 48 9.92 -14.11 -7.99
N GLN A 49 8.90 -13.89 -7.15
CA GLN A 49 7.51 -14.03 -7.57
C GLN A 49 6.90 -12.69 -7.95
N ARG A 50 7.74 -11.66 -8.11
CA ARG A 50 7.34 -10.28 -8.35
C ARG A 50 6.69 -9.66 -7.12
N VAL A 51 6.30 -8.39 -7.24
CA VAL A 51 5.81 -7.64 -6.08
C VAL A 51 4.85 -6.54 -6.54
N ASN A 52 3.86 -6.25 -5.70
CA ASN A 52 3.05 -5.05 -5.84
C ASN A 52 3.75 -3.92 -5.08
N VAL A 53 3.85 -2.75 -5.68
CA VAL A 53 4.57 -1.63 -5.09
C VAL A 53 3.61 -0.49 -4.78
N GLY A 54 3.53 -0.11 -3.52
CA GLY A 54 2.70 1.01 -3.10
C GLY A 54 3.57 2.24 -2.82
N PHE A 55 3.16 3.37 -3.36
CA PHE A 55 3.82 4.67 -3.14
C PHE A 55 2.90 5.49 -2.24
N LEU A 56 3.30 5.67 -1.00
CA LEU A 56 2.46 6.26 0.04
C LEU A 56 2.96 7.64 0.44
N GLN A 57 2.09 8.63 0.33
CA GLN A 57 2.31 9.96 0.87
C GLN A 57 1.48 10.09 2.16
N VAL A 58 2.15 10.37 3.27
CA VAL A 58 1.46 10.56 4.54
C VAL A 58 1.08 12.04 4.65
N VAL A 59 -0.23 12.33 4.59
CA VAL A 59 -0.73 13.69 4.70
C VAL A 59 -0.83 14.09 6.17
N ASP A 60 -1.43 13.23 6.98
CA ASP A 60 -1.43 13.37 8.44
C ASP A 60 -1.56 11.97 9.05
N ARG A 61 -1.74 11.90 10.35
CA ARG A 61 -1.71 10.61 11.02
C ARG A 61 -2.85 9.66 10.64
N GLN A 62 -3.90 10.17 10.02
CA GLN A 62 -5.04 9.34 9.63
C GLN A 62 -5.39 9.45 8.16
N ARG A 63 -4.65 10.25 7.40
CA ARG A 63 -4.93 10.43 5.97
C ARG A 63 -3.66 10.30 5.17
N GLY A 64 -3.75 9.58 4.05
CA GLY A 64 -2.65 9.43 3.13
C GLY A 64 -3.14 9.36 1.71
N ARG A 65 -2.20 9.47 0.77
CA ARG A 65 -2.45 9.31 -0.65
C ARG A 65 -1.60 8.17 -1.15
N LEU A 66 -2.15 7.34 -2.02
CA LEU A 66 -1.50 6.11 -2.45
C LEU A 66 -1.61 5.93 -3.97
N ARG A 67 -0.51 5.56 -4.58
CA ARG A 67 -0.50 5.03 -5.95
C ARG A 67 0.12 3.66 -5.91
N VAL A 68 -0.44 2.74 -6.68
CA VAL A 68 0.00 1.34 -6.64
C VAL A 68 0.39 0.87 -8.03
N TRP A 69 1.55 0.24 -8.11
CA TRP A 69 1.97 -0.51 -9.27
C TRP A 69 1.70 -1.98 -8.97
N GLU A 70 0.73 -2.55 -9.68
CA GLU A 70 0.35 -3.93 -9.44
C GLU A 70 1.14 -4.91 -10.29
N ARG A 71 1.48 -6.01 -9.67
CA ARG A 71 2.20 -7.08 -10.32
C ARG A 71 1.46 -7.54 -11.57
N GLY A 72 2.13 -7.46 -12.71
CA GLY A 72 1.58 -7.92 -13.99
C GLY A 72 0.58 -6.99 -14.64
N ALA A 73 0.15 -5.92 -13.96
CA ALA A 73 -0.89 -5.05 -14.49
C ALA A 73 -0.45 -3.59 -14.64
N GLY A 74 0.64 -3.19 -13.99
CA GLY A 74 1.08 -1.81 -13.99
C GLY A 74 0.34 -0.95 -12.99
N GLU A 75 0.37 0.35 -13.17
CA GLU A 75 -0.33 1.25 -12.25
C GLU A 75 -1.83 1.11 -12.42
N THR A 76 -2.55 0.90 -11.30
CA THR A 76 -4.00 0.72 -11.31
C THR A 76 -4.68 1.85 -10.56
N GLN A 77 -5.98 2.02 -10.83
CA GLN A 77 -6.79 3.09 -10.22
C GLN A 77 -7.08 2.80 -8.75
N ALA A 78 -7.24 1.56 -8.41
CA ALA A 78 -7.55 1.14 -7.05
C ALA A 78 -7.08 -0.29 -6.84
N CYS A 79 -6.49 -0.53 -5.68
CA CYS A 79 -6.01 -1.85 -5.32
C CYS A 79 -6.28 -2.06 -3.84
N GLY A 80 -7.31 -2.87 -3.54
CA GLY A 80 -7.73 -3.10 -2.16
C GLY A 80 -6.63 -3.70 -1.30
N THR A 81 -5.96 -4.75 -1.80
CA THR A 81 -4.90 -5.39 -1.03
C THR A 81 -3.69 -4.48 -0.88
N GLY A 82 -3.38 -3.70 -1.92
CA GLY A 82 -2.29 -2.73 -1.84
C GLY A 82 -2.58 -1.63 -0.83
N ALA A 83 -3.82 -1.18 -0.76
CA ALA A 83 -4.21 -0.17 0.22
C ALA A 83 -4.12 -0.72 1.64
N CYS A 84 -4.57 -1.96 1.86
CA CYS A 84 -4.45 -2.60 3.17
C CYS A 84 -2.99 -2.76 3.57
N ALA A 85 -2.15 -3.19 2.65
CA ALA A 85 -0.72 -3.34 2.92
C ALA A 85 -0.07 -2.01 3.28
N ALA A 86 -0.42 -0.95 2.55
CA ALA A 86 0.13 0.38 2.83
C ALA A 86 -0.31 0.89 4.19
N ALA A 87 -1.58 0.71 4.54
CA ALA A 87 -2.10 1.14 5.84
C ALA A 87 -1.42 0.38 6.98
N VAL A 88 -1.31 -0.93 6.85
CA VAL A 88 -0.64 -1.74 7.87
C VAL A 88 0.82 -1.34 8.03
N ALA A 89 1.51 -1.14 6.92
CA ALA A 89 2.91 -0.70 6.95
C ALA A 89 3.03 0.64 7.68
N ALA A 90 2.17 1.59 7.34
CA ALA A 90 2.21 2.91 7.96
C ALA A 90 1.93 2.86 9.45
N ILE A 91 0.97 2.05 9.87
CA ILE A 91 0.65 1.88 11.28
C ILE A 91 1.81 1.21 12.02
N ARG A 92 2.37 0.18 11.45
CA ARG A 92 3.48 -0.54 12.07
C ARG A 92 4.73 0.31 12.18
N GLN A 93 4.96 1.19 11.23
CA GLN A 93 6.10 2.11 11.27
C GLN A 93 5.87 3.32 12.17
N GLY A 94 4.65 3.49 12.66
CA GLY A 94 4.33 4.64 13.47
C GLY A 94 4.09 5.91 12.67
N TRP A 95 3.94 5.80 11.36
CA TRP A 95 3.67 6.95 10.50
C TRP A 95 2.21 7.41 10.61
N MET A 96 1.31 6.46 10.83
CA MET A 96 -0.13 6.72 10.86
C MET A 96 -0.79 5.92 11.96
N ASP A 97 -2.00 6.33 12.30
CA ASP A 97 -2.82 5.66 13.31
C ASP A 97 -4.12 5.17 12.68
N SER A 98 -4.58 3.99 13.12
CA SER A 98 -5.88 3.48 12.70
C SER A 98 -6.99 4.32 13.32
N PRO A 99 -8.06 4.65 12.60
CA PRO A 99 -8.31 4.28 11.20
C PRO A 99 -7.51 5.13 10.23
N VAL A 100 -7.26 4.59 9.04
CA VAL A 100 -6.51 5.27 8.00
C VAL A 100 -7.40 5.47 6.79
N GLN A 101 -7.43 6.68 6.25
CA GLN A 101 -8.10 6.95 5.00
C GLN A 101 -7.04 7.15 3.93
N LEU A 102 -7.12 6.34 2.88
CA LEU A 102 -6.19 6.44 1.75
C LEU A 102 -6.93 6.89 0.51
N GLU A 103 -6.38 7.90 -0.14
CA GLU A 103 -6.91 8.39 -1.41
C GLU A 103 -6.09 7.79 -2.53
N LEU A 104 -6.75 7.03 -3.40
CA LEU A 104 -6.18 6.46 -4.61
C LEU A 104 -6.76 7.20 -5.82
N PRO A 105 -6.16 7.03 -7.01
CA PRO A 105 -6.73 7.68 -8.20
C PRO A 105 -8.20 7.35 -8.44
N GLY A 106 -8.64 6.15 -8.08
CA GLY A 106 -10.01 5.71 -8.28
C GLY A 106 -10.97 6.06 -7.15
N GLY A 107 -10.51 6.58 -6.04
CA GLY A 107 -11.37 6.91 -4.91
C GLY A 107 -10.68 6.78 -3.57
N LYS A 108 -11.48 6.86 -2.51
CA LYS A 108 -10.96 6.81 -1.15
C LYS A 108 -11.34 5.51 -0.49
N LEU A 109 -10.43 4.96 0.29
CA LEU A 109 -10.64 3.74 1.07
C LEU A 109 -10.40 4.03 2.54
N HIS A 110 -11.22 3.43 3.38
CA HIS A 110 -11.13 3.56 4.82
C HIS A 110 -10.65 2.22 5.38
N ILE A 111 -9.57 2.22 6.14
CA ILE A 111 -8.93 1.00 6.60
C ILE A 111 -8.74 1.07 8.10
N GLU A 112 -9.19 0.02 8.79
CA GLU A 112 -9.04 -0.11 10.23
C GLU A 112 -8.24 -1.37 10.54
N TRP A 113 -7.29 -1.25 11.46
CA TRP A 113 -6.49 -2.38 11.89
C TRP A 113 -6.04 -2.15 13.33
N ALA A 114 -6.38 -3.11 14.19
CA ALA A 114 -6.10 -2.99 15.62
C ALA A 114 -4.70 -3.47 16.01
N GLY A 115 -4.00 -4.15 15.11
CA GLY A 115 -2.64 -4.61 15.38
C GLY A 115 -2.42 -6.05 14.96
N PRO A 116 -1.21 -6.56 15.20
CA PRO A 116 -0.86 -7.93 14.78
C PRO A 116 -1.84 -8.96 15.31
N GLY A 117 -2.18 -9.92 14.46
CA GLY A 117 -3.14 -10.95 14.80
C GLY A 117 -4.58 -10.57 14.57
N GLN A 118 -4.85 -9.30 14.27
CA GLN A 118 -6.21 -8.81 14.02
C GLN A 118 -6.45 -8.65 12.53
N PRO A 119 -7.70 -8.84 12.08
CA PRO A 119 -8.03 -8.64 10.68
C PRO A 119 -7.97 -7.17 10.30
N VAL A 120 -7.75 -6.93 9.01
CA VAL A 120 -7.81 -5.59 8.43
C VAL A 120 -9.21 -5.40 7.86
N MET A 121 -9.86 -4.32 8.27
CA MET A 121 -11.20 -3.98 7.80
C MET A 121 -11.09 -2.86 6.78
N MET A 122 -11.65 -3.07 5.60
CA MET A 122 -11.59 -2.07 4.53
C MET A 122 -13.00 -1.76 4.04
N THR A 123 -13.29 -0.46 3.94
CA THR A 123 -14.57 0.03 3.43
C THR A 123 -14.29 0.92 2.24
N GLY A 124 -15.02 0.72 1.16
CA GLY A 124 -14.89 1.51 -0.03
C GLY A 124 -15.60 2.85 0.08
N PRO A 125 -15.66 3.61 -1.03
CA PRO A 125 -16.25 4.93 -1.01
C PRO A 125 -17.77 4.90 -0.81
N ALA A 126 -18.38 6.09 -0.90
CA ALA A 126 -19.77 6.32 -0.53
C ALA A 126 -20.74 5.29 -1.09
N VAL A 127 -20.56 4.88 -2.33
CA VAL A 127 -21.29 3.75 -2.87
C VAL A 127 -20.51 2.52 -2.46
N ARG A 128 -21.10 1.67 -1.66
CA ARG A 128 -20.40 0.50 -1.16
C ARG A 128 -20.19 -0.51 -2.27
N VAL A 129 -19.12 -0.33 -3.01
CA VAL A 129 -18.73 -1.25 -4.07
C VAL A 129 -18.09 -2.50 -3.49
N TYR A 130 -17.32 -2.32 -2.42
CA TYR A 130 -16.61 -3.41 -1.79
C TYR A 130 -16.48 -3.16 -0.30
N GLU A 131 -16.76 -4.18 0.47
CA GLU A 131 -16.54 -4.17 1.91
C GLU A 131 -16.05 -5.54 2.29
N GLY A 132 -14.96 -5.60 3.01
CA GLY A 132 -14.41 -6.89 3.33
C GLY A 132 -13.40 -6.85 4.44
N GLN A 133 -12.93 -8.02 4.76
CA GLN A 133 -11.98 -8.25 5.83
C GLN A 133 -10.80 -9.00 5.25
N VAL A 134 -9.60 -8.49 5.51
CA VAL A 134 -8.38 -9.11 5.03
C VAL A 134 -7.52 -9.47 6.23
N ARG A 135 -7.05 -10.71 6.25
CA ARG A 135 -6.17 -11.17 7.32
C ARG A 135 -4.72 -11.09 6.84
N LEU A 136 -3.93 -10.37 7.59
CA LEU A 136 -2.52 -10.18 7.28
C LEU A 136 -1.61 -11.07 8.11
#